data_7cc41e5a7aee08f19f1700e4bd77e828
#
_entry.id   7cc41e5a7aee08f19f1700e4bd77e828
#
_cell.length_a   1.000
_cell.length_b   1.000
_cell.length_c   1.000
_cell.angle_alpha   90.00
_cell.angle_beta   90.00
_cell.angle_gamma   90.00
#
_symmetry.space_group_name_H-M   'P 1'
#
loop_
_entity.id
_entity.type
_entity.pdbx_description
1 polymer ?
#
loop_
_entity_poly.entity_id
_entity_poly.type
_entity_poly.pdbx_seq_one_letter_code
_entity_poly.pdbx_strand_id
1 'polypeptide(L)'
;MITGFALIPLTFAVGFGIDYARAMSLRTQLDAAADAAALAAVAPSMILQSNAESKSAANAMFNAQANLLNGYQDLQVTATILDGTSGSSGALGYLRKATVSYTAQSTNVFGGILGAPTLTIKGTSTASAAQPPNVDFYLAMDNSPSMLLPATSDGVSKIIAATKSPWKTEGCAFACHAQMPKQDSIYIRDTLQRHILLSTGYYTAGSATNSVFYRWDSSANLVYDSSGNLMTSTSTSVSGPTRTTSGSGSNQKYIDTTVTTVSVTTYTVTDSTSGPATVYKKVTSTPTTTKVSTPVSGGSSTTTTTTGTPTSTSSVYDTGYWADGYWLTHNYGAIYGSPSSITLRKDDVVSAASQLIPFAANQASQYHVTYQAQMFSFDWTRSGGSSPVKTLNSLTNVADYGSGWSATSVFPADDYWWQNSQPTKGASNNDQSTEMTNMLTVMKNTIPTAGTGAPGATPQKILFIISDGMLDQPNGGGRYFGPMRSSDLTQCTAIKAKGIKIAILYTQYLPESLAGDSWSQSNVAPFLPAPPSPYPAGNAGSSDQVLAGLQSCASTGINGSPLVQTVTANDNITTALQQLFSTALQTARLVQ
;
A
#
# COMPACT_ATOMS: atom_id res chain seq x y z
N MET A 1 -61.28 -7.91 69.58
CA MET A 1 -61.67 -6.62 69.00
C MET A 1 -60.49 -5.79 68.48
N ILE A 2 -59.41 -5.63 69.24
CA ILE A 2 -58.19 -4.85 68.82
C ILE A 2 -57.55 -5.36 67.56
N THR A 3 -57.42 -6.70 67.37
CA THR A 3 -56.82 -7.34 66.16
C THR A 3 -57.64 -7.09 64.89
N GLY A 4 -59.02 -6.99 64.98
CA GLY A 4 -59.83 -6.69 63.82
C GLY A 4 -59.74 -5.21 63.38
N PHE A 5 -59.54 -4.29 64.34
CA PHE A 5 -59.28 -2.90 64.00
C PHE A 5 -57.89 -2.62 63.41
N ALA A 6 -56.88 -3.41 63.79
CA ALA A 6 -55.53 -3.28 63.25
C ALA A 6 -55.42 -3.92 61.86
N LEU A 7 -56.25 -4.93 61.57
CA LEU A 7 -56.19 -5.65 60.29
C LEU A 7 -56.64 -4.76 59.10
N ILE A 8 -57.61 -3.90 59.32
CA ILE A 8 -58.13 -2.98 58.27
C ILE A 8 -57.01 -2.02 57.78
N PRO A 9 -56.38 -1.19 58.63
CA PRO A 9 -55.36 -0.27 58.17
C PRO A 9 -54.09 -1.04 57.62
N LEU A 10 -53.77 -2.22 58.13
CA LEU A 10 -52.67 -3.05 57.64
C LEU A 10 -52.96 -3.55 56.23
N THR A 11 -54.19 -4.02 55.96
CA THR A 11 -54.58 -4.48 54.59
C THR A 11 -54.55 -3.32 53.59
N PHE A 12 -54.97 -2.13 53.97
CA PHE A 12 -54.86 -0.96 53.11
C PHE A 12 -53.41 -0.51 52.91
N ALA A 13 -52.55 -0.57 53.92
CA ALA A 13 -51.13 -0.25 53.79
C ALA A 13 -50.43 -1.17 52.83
N VAL A 14 -50.70 -2.49 52.92
CA VAL A 14 -50.19 -3.47 51.96
C VAL A 14 -50.74 -3.24 50.55
N GLY A 15 -52.07 -2.94 50.46
CA GLY A 15 -52.73 -2.63 49.20
C GLY A 15 -52.16 -1.38 48.50
N PHE A 16 -51.88 -0.31 49.23
CA PHE A 16 -51.15 0.84 48.69
C PHE A 16 -49.74 0.50 48.24
N GLY A 17 -49.04 -0.38 48.95
CA GLY A 17 -47.73 -0.86 48.52
C GLY A 17 -47.79 -1.60 47.18
N ILE A 18 -48.83 -2.41 46.94
CA ILE A 18 -49.07 -3.12 45.69
C ILE A 18 -49.41 -2.09 44.56
N ASP A 19 -50.33 -1.15 44.82
CA ASP A 19 -50.67 -0.12 43.84
C ASP A 19 -49.44 0.72 43.47
N TYR A 20 -48.63 1.12 44.44
CA TYR A 20 -47.36 1.83 44.20
C TYR A 20 -46.35 0.99 43.39
N ALA A 21 -46.17 -0.28 43.71
CA ALA A 21 -45.28 -1.17 42.97
C ALA A 21 -45.72 -1.35 41.50
N ARG A 22 -47.03 -1.47 41.27
CA ARG A 22 -47.62 -1.51 39.92
C ARG A 22 -47.39 -0.21 39.16
N ALA A 23 -47.62 0.94 39.80
CA ALA A 23 -47.38 2.25 39.21
C ALA A 23 -45.91 2.44 38.86
N MET A 24 -44.98 2.00 39.72
CA MET A 24 -43.54 2.08 39.42
C MET A 24 -43.11 1.11 38.30
N SER A 25 -43.66 -0.10 38.24
CA SER A 25 -43.47 -1.01 37.12
C SER A 25 -43.98 -0.42 35.80
N LEU A 26 -45.16 0.13 35.80
CA LEU A 26 -45.74 0.81 34.62
C LEU A 26 -44.92 2.04 34.21
N ARG A 27 -44.44 2.81 35.17
CA ARG A 27 -43.52 3.92 34.91
C ARG A 27 -42.26 3.47 34.21
N THR A 28 -41.61 2.40 34.68
CA THR A 28 -40.42 1.85 34.05
C THR A 28 -40.67 1.43 32.59
N GLN A 29 -41.85 0.86 32.31
CA GLN A 29 -42.21 0.46 30.95
C GLN A 29 -42.48 1.68 30.05
N LEU A 30 -43.13 2.72 30.58
CA LEU A 30 -43.35 3.97 29.86
C LEU A 30 -42.04 4.78 29.68
N ASP A 31 -41.12 4.72 30.64
CA ASP A 31 -39.78 5.29 30.49
C ASP A 31 -39.04 4.62 29.34
N ALA A 32 -39.08 3.28 29.22
CA ALA A 32 -38.52 2.55 28.09
C ALA A 32 -39.16 2.92 26.73
N ALA A 33 -40.48 3.14 26.72
CA ALA A 33 -41.20 3.63 25.55
C ALA A 33 -40.74 5.05 25.16
N ALA A 34 -40.48 5.91 26.15
CA ALA A 34 -39.98 7.27 25.94
C ALA A 34 -38.55 7.27 25.41
N ASP A 35 -37.70 6.34 25.90
CA ASP A 35 -36.33 6.14 25.39
C ASP A 35 -36.35 5.72 23.92
N ALA A 36 -37.14 4.72 23.58
CA ALA A 36 -37.29 4.26 22.21
C ALA A 36 -37.84 5.36 21.28
N ALA A 37 -38.78 6.15 21.75
CA ALA A 37 -39.37 7.28 21.01
C ALA A 37 -38.35 8.40 20.77
N ALA A 38 -37.57 8.76 21.79
CA ALA A 38 -36.53 9.76 21.66
C ALA A 38 -35.45 9.31 20.65
N LEU A 39 -35.03 8.04 20.69
CA LEU A 39 -34.09 7.45 19.71
C LEU A 39 -34.69 7.44 18.31
N ALA A 40 -35.96 7.09 18.14
CA ALA A 40 -36.62 7.09 16.84
C ALA A 40 -36.65 8.48 16.19
N ALA A 41 -36.80 9.55 16.97
CA ALA A 41 -36.81 10.92 16.47
C ALA A 41 -35.45 11.41 15.95
N VAL A 42 -34.35 10.81 16.43
CA VAL A 42 -32.97 11.16 16.05
C VAL A 42 -32.31 10.08 15.21
N ALA A 43 -33.07 9.09 14.74
CA ALA A 43 -32.55 8.06 13.85
C ALA A 43 -31.93 8.68 12.59
N PRO A 44 -30.91 8.04 11.97
CA PRO A 44 -30.23 8.58 10.77
C PRO A 44 -31.20 9.00 9.65
N SER A 45 -32.28 8.24 9.44
CA SER A 45 -33.32 8.54 8.45
C SER A 45 -34.19 9.77 8.82
N MET A 46 -34.24 10.13 10.11
CA MET A 46 -35.06 11.25 10.60
C MET A 46 -34.24 12.54 10.74
N ILE A 47 -32.93 12.46 10.81
CA ILE A 47 -32.07 13.64 11.10
C ILE A 47 -32.17 14.73 10.02
N LEU A 48 -32.49 14.34 8.78
CA LEU A 48 -32.68 15.23 7.62
C LEU A 48 -34.16 15.59 7.38
N GLN A 49 -35.08 14.95 8.06
CA GLN A 49 -36.50 15.24 7.94
C GLN A 49 -36.87 16.48 8.76
N SER A 50 -38.02 17.03 8.50
CA SER A 50 -38.54 18.18 9.27
C SER A 50 -38.71 17.83 10.75
N ASN A 51 -38.70 18.86 11.61
CA ASN A 51 -39.00 18.68 13.03
C ASN A 51 -40.40 18.09 13.25
N ALA A 52 -41.35 18.39 12.36
CA ALA A 52 -42.70 17.84 12.41
C ALA A 52 -42.71 16.33 12.15
N GLU A 53 -41.94 15.86 11.16
CA GLU A 53 -41.82 14.43 10.83
C GLU A 53 -41.09 13.66 11.94
N SER A 54 -40.01 14.20 12.49
CA SER A 54 -39.30 13.60 13.62
C SER A 54 -40.16 13.54 14.88
N LYS A 55 -40.96 14.58 15.13
CA LYS A 55 -41.94 14.60 16.23
C LYS A 55 -43.03 13.55 16.00
N SER A 56 -43.51 13.41 14.77
CA SER A 56 -44.47 12.36 14.40
C SER A 56 -43.91 10.97 14.61
N ALA A 57 -42.66 10.72 14.21
CA ALA A 57 -41.99 9.45 14.42
C ALA A 57 -41.84 9.11 15.91
N ALA A 58 -41.44 10.09 16.74
CA ALA A 58 -41.37 9.92 18.19
C ALA A 58 -42.72 9.52 18.77
N ASN A 59 -43.79 10.28 18.46
CA ASN A 59 -45.11 10.02 18.96
C ASN A 59 -45.67 8.67 18.50
N ALA A 60 -45.41 8.30 17.24
CA ALA A 60 -45.84 7.00 16.71
C ALA A 60 -45.11 5.83 17.43
N MET A 61 -43.81 5.95 17.67
CA MET A 61 -43.05 4.94 18.40
C MET A 61 -43.49 4.82 19.85
N PHE A 62 -43.67 5.94 20.55
CA PHE A 62 -44.17 5.95 21.93
C PHE A 62 -45.52 5.27 22.03
N ASN A 63 -46.49 5.71 21.21
CA ASN A 63 -47.86 5.19 21.23
C ASN A 63 -47.91 3.69 20.86
N ALA A 64 -47.12 3.25 19.90
CA ALA A 64 -47.05 1.83 19.53
C ALA A 64 -46.61 0.95 20.71
N GLN A 65 -45.66 1.40 21.52
CA GLN A 65 -45.21 0.65 22.71
C GLN A 65 -46.17 0.82 23.89
N ALA A 66 -46.67 2.04 24.14
CA ALA A 66 -47.61 2.31 25.21
C ALA A 66 -48.91 1.55 25.05
N ASN A 67 -49.42 1.39 23.82
CA ASN A 67 -50.65 0.64 23.53
C ASN A 67 -50.57 -0.85 23.88
N LEU A 68 -49.39 -1.38 24.10
CA LEU A 68 -49.18 -2.77 24.57
C LEU A 68 -49.30 -2.90 26.08
N LEU A 69 -49.36 -1.79 26.79
CA LEU A 69 -49.40 -1.73 28.26
C LEU A 69 -50.85 -1.56 28.75
N ASN A 70 -51.11 -2.03 29.95
CA ASN A 70 -52.40 -1.94 30.59
C ASN A 70 -52.25 -1.31 31.99
N GLY A 71 -53.37 -0.81 32.53
CA GLY A 71 -53.42 -0.28 33.89
C GLY A 71 -53.10 1.22 34.01
N TYR A 72 -53.27 1.96 32.91
CA TYR A 72 -53.20 3.42 32.92
C TYR A 72 -54.42 4.06 32.22
N GLN A 73 -54.62 5.31 32.49
CA GLN A 73 -55.54 6.21 31.79
C GLN A 73 -54.94 7.61 31.66
N ASP A 74 -55.55 8.47 30.85
CA ASP A 74 -55.17 9.88 30.67
C ASP A 74 -53.70 10.07 30.25
N LEU A 75 -53.23 9.18 29.37
CA LEU A 75 -51.86 9.27 28.85
C LEU A 75 -51.71 10.48 27.95
N GLN A 76 -50.78 11.37 28.31
CA GLN A 76 -50.35 12.50 27.52
C GLN A 76 -48.86 12.29 27.16
N VAL A 77 -48.52 12.47 25.89
CA VAL A 77 -47.14 12.45 25.42
C VAL A 77 -46.81 13.73 24.67
N THR A 78 -45.64 14.26 24.90
CA THR A 78 -45.14 15.44 24.21
C THR A 78 -43.69 15.18 23.73
N ALA A 79 -43.48 15.23 22.41
CA ALA A 79 -42.16 15.20 21.83
C ALA A 79 -41.72 16.63 21.44
N THR A 80 -40.54 17.03 21.85
CA THR A 80 -39.92 18.30 21.51
C THR A 80 -38.65 18.02 20.72
N ILE A 81 -38.54 18.60 19.54
CA ILE A 81 -37.38 18.49 18.67
C ILE A 81 -36.69 19.84 18.63
N LEU A 82 -35.43 19.85 18.97
CA LEU A 82 -34.54 21.01 18.87
C LEU A 82 -33.42 20.71 17.91
N ASP A 83 -33.39 21.49 16.84
CA ASP A 83 -32.30 21.47 15.87
C ASP A 83 -31.42 22.67 16.14
N GLY A 84 -30.15 22.47 16.03
CA GLY A 84 -29.23 23.58 16.15
C GLY A 84 -27.80 23.16 16.07
N THR A 85 -27.01 24.13 15.67
CA THR A 85 -25.66 24.20 16.15
C THR A 85 -25.79 24.50 17.63
N SER A 86 -25.48 23.53 18.50
CA SER A 86 -25.43 23.81 19.92
C SER A 86 -24.56 25.06 20.10
N GLY A 87 -25.05 26.07 20.84
CA GLY A 87 -24.44 27.38 20.97
C GLY A 87 -23.09 27.43 21.68
N SER A 88 -22.29 26.40 21.57
CA SER A 88 -20.88 26.32 21.92
C SER A 88 -20.08 26.43 20.63
N SER A 89 -19.33 27.47 20.50
CA SER A 89 -18.32 27.70 19.48
C SER A 89 -17.65 26.41 19.01
N GLY A 90 -17.99 25.91 17.81
CA GLY A 90 -17.26 24.83 17.16
C GLY A 90 -18.02 23.55 16.84
N ALA A 91 -19.36 23.48 17.03
CA ALA A 91 -20.12 22.31 16.58
C ALA A 91 -20.04 22.15 15.07
N LEU A 92 -19.33 21.13 14.64
CA LEU A 92 -19.21 20.74 13.25
C LEU A 92 -20.37 19.77 12.95
N GLY A 93 -21.28 20.20 12.06
CA GLY A 93 -22.41 19.39 11.66
C GLY A 93 -23.73 19.85 12.24
N TYR A 94 -24.74 19.06 11.97
CA TYR A 94 -26.12 19.32 12.37
C TYR A 94 -26.47 18.43 13.57
N LEU A 95 -26.82 19.04 14.70
CA LEU A 95 -27.20 18.33 15.91
C LEU A 95 -28.73 18.38 16.07
N ARG A 96 -29.34 17.22 16.22
CA ARG A 96 -30.76 17.10 16.61
C ARG A 96 -30.86 16.53 18.01
N LYS A 97 -31.62 17.19 18.85
CA LYS A 97 -32.00 16.74 20.19
C LYS A 97 -33.48 16.51 20.26
N ALA A 98 -33.90 15.31 20.61
CA ALA A 98 -35.29 14.96 20.84
C ALA A 98 -35.50 14.72 22.33
N THR A 99 -36.54 15.37 22.90
CA THR A 99 -36.97 15.15 24.27
C THR A 99 -38.41 14.67 24.22
N VAL A 100 -38.69 13.51 24.81
CA VAL A 100 -40.03 12.92 24.90
C VAL A 100 -40.43 12.88 26.38
N SER A 101 -41.51 13.54 26.70
CA SER A 101 -42.08 13.59 28.05
C SER A 101 -43.45 12.98 28.03
N TYR A 102 -43.81 12.27 29.07
CA TYR A 102 -45.17 11.73 29.24
C TYR A 102 -45.69 11.96 30.65
N THR A 103 -47.02 11.96 30.77
CA THR A 103 -47.77 11.91 32.03
C THR A 103 -48.91 10.94 31.85
N ALA A 104 -49.13 10.06 32.81
CA ALA A 104 -50.25 9.12 32.81
C ALA A 104 -50.78 8.90 34.25
N GLN A 105 -51.97 8.40 34.33
CA GLN A 105 -52.63 8.02 35.59
C GLN A 105 -52.60 6.49 35.71
N SER A 106 -51.78 5.94 36.60
CA SER A 106 -51.83 4.52 36.93
C SER A 106 -53.09 4.21 37.73
N THR A 107 -53.87 3.23 37.30
CA THR A 107 -55.09 2.83 37.98
C THR A 107 -54.78 2.04 39.26
N ASN A 108 -55.33 2.51 40.37
CA ASN A 108 -55.20 1.88 41.67
C ASN A 108 -56.35 0.92 41.92
N VAL A 109 -56.04 -0.26 42.46
CA VAL A 109 -57.08 -1.23 42.88
C VAL A 109 -57.47 -0.99 44.30
N PHE A 110 -56.55 -0.87 45.23
CA PHE A 110 -56.82 -0.67 46.64
C PHE A 110 -57.03 0.79 46.99
N GLY A 111 -56.29 1.71 46.43
CA GLY A 111 -56.44 3.15 46.62
C GLY A 111 -57.75 3.66 46.09
N GLY A 112 -58.30 3.04 45.03
CA GLY A 112 -59.62 3.40 44.50
C GLY A 112 -60.80 3.27 45.52
N ILE A 113 -60.72 2.30 46.39
CA ILE A 113 -61.70 2.07 47.44
C ILE A 113 -61.66 3.22 48.48
N LEU A 114 -60.53 3.87 48.66
CA LEU A 114 -60.31 4.96 49.61
C LEU A 114 -60.38 6.35 48.96
N GLY A 115 -60.94 6.45 47.75
CA GLY A 115 -61.10 7.72 47.04
C GLY A 115 -59.85 8.25 46.33
N ALA A 116 -58.79 7.42 46.22
CA ALA A 116 -57.59 7.70 45.42
C ALA A 116 -57.48 6.70 44.23
N PRO A 117 -58.32 6.85 43.17
CA PRO A 117 -58.45 5.86 42.12
C PRO A 117 -57.24 5.78 41.22
N THR A 118 -56.34 6.76 41.21
CA THR A 118 -55.18 6.83 40.36
C THR A 118 -53.94 7.33 41.08
N LEU A 119 -52.77 6.98 40.55
CA LEU A 119 -51.47 7.55 40.91
C LEU A 119 -50.85 8.16 39.66
N THR A 120 -50.49 9.44 39.72
CA THR A 120 -49.83 10.13 38.62
C THR A 120 -48.39 9.64 38.47
N ILE A 121 -48.05 9.14 37.28
CA ILE A 121 -46.69 8.79 36.88
C ILE A 121 -46.26 9.68 35.72
N LYS A 122 -45.00 10.05 35.70
CA LYS A 122 -44.42 10.89 34.66
C LYS A 122 -42.96 10.50 34.42
N GLY A 123 -42.50 10.72 33.20
CA GLY A 123 -41.09 10.51 32.82
C GLY A 123 -40.70 11.42 31.67
N THR A 124 -39.41 11.48 31.46
CA THR A 124 -38.81 12.23 30.35
C THR A 124 -37.57 11.50 29.89
N SER A 125 -37.47 11.32 28.59
CA SER A 125 -36.25 10.80 27.94
C SER A 125 -35.73 11.80 26.93
N THR A 126 -34.42 11.82 26.75
CA THR A 126 -33.75 12.69 25.79
C THR A 126 -32.70 11.90 25.02
N ALA A 127 -32.78 11.98 23.70
CA ALA A 127 -31.76 11.48 22.81
C ALA A 127 -31.22 12.60 21.92
N SER A 128 -29.96 12.51 21.54
CA SER A 128 -29.37 13.43 20.58
C SER A 128 -28.51 12.66 19.57
N ALA A 129 -28.54 13.12 18.34
CA ALA A 129 -27.68 12.61 17.28
C ALA A 129 -27.16 13.75 16.41
N ALA A 130 -25.92 13.63 16.01
CA ALA A 130 -25.29 14.55 15.07
C ALA A 130 -25.27 13.92 13.69
N GLN A 131 -25.62 14.70 12.68
CA GLN A 131 -25.33 14.28 11.29
C GLN A 131 -23.83 14.35 11.06
N PRO A 132 -23.22 13.33 10.46
CA PRO A 132 -21.86 13.43 10.00
C PRO A 132 -21.68 14.62 9.05
N PRO A 133 -20.50 15.25 9.04
CA PRO A 133 -20.22 16.34 8.11
C PRO A 133 -20.05 15.82 6.68
N ASN A 134 -20.31 16.69 5.70
CA ASN A 134 -19.81 16.51 4.35
C ASN A 134 -18.28 16.63 4.38
N VAL A 135 -17.59 15.78 3.63
CA VAL A 135 -16.13 15.69 3.66
C VAL A 135 -15.57 15.57 2.26
N ASP A 136 -14.55 16.38 1.99
CA ASP A 136 -13.64 16.12 0.87
C ASP A 136 -12.36 15.48 1.42
N PHE A 137 -11.99 14.34 0.89
CA PHE A 137 -10.77 13.67 1.29
C PHE A 137 -9.79 13.55 0.13
N TYR A 138 -8.54 13.70 0.48
CA TYR A 138 -7.42 13.77 -0.45
C TYR A 138 -6.45 12.65 -0.10
N LEU A 139 -6.17 11.74 -1.04
CA LEU A 139 -5.22 10.66 -0.86
C LEU A 139 -3.91 11.02 -1.53
N ALA A 140 -2.85 11.24 -0.76
CA ALA A 140 -1.49 11.37 -1.24
C ALA A 140 -0.79 10.02 -1.06
N MET A 141 -0.56 9.33 -2.16
CA MET A 141 -0.03 7.97 -2.21
C MET A 141 1.41 7.99 -2.69
N ASP A 142 2.28 7.38 -1.93
CA ASP A 142 3.69 7.24 -2.25
C ASP A 142 3.90 6.34 -3.47
N ASN A 143 4.70 6.80 -4.43
CA ASN A 143 5.11 6.06 -5.61
C ASN A 143 6.64 5.97 -5.70
N SER A 144 7.34 6.17 -4.58
CA SER A 144 8.79 6.03 -4.53
C SER A 144 9.23 4.59 -4.79
N PRO A 145 10.49 4.36 -5.21
CA PRO A 145 10.99 3.01 -5.46
C PRO A 145 10.86 2.06 -4.27
N SER A 146 10.89 2.55 -3.04
CA SER A 146 10.66 1.73 -1.84
C SER A 146 9.26 1.10 -1.77
N MET A 147 8.30 1.65 -2.49
CA MET A 147 6.97 1.05 -2.64
C MET A 147 6.95 -0.16 -3.59
N LEU A 148 8.03 -0.43 -4.29
CA LEU A 148 8.24 -1.65 -5.09
C LEU A 148 8.87 -2.80 -4.29
N LEU A 149 9.01 -2.65 -2.98
CA LEU A 149 9.45 -3.72 -2.08
C LEU A 149 8.32 -4.72 -1.83
N PRO A 150 8.66 -5.96 -1.42
CA PRO A 150 7.65 -6.95 -1.05
C PRO A 150 6.75 -6.47 0.09
N ALA A 151 5.45 -6.70 -0.05
CA ALA A 151 4.47 -6.40 0.99
C ALA A 151 4.41 -7.47 2.09
N THR A 152 5.05 -8.63 1.89
CA THR A 152 4.96 -9.78 2.80
C THR A 152 6.32 -10.33 3.19
N SER A 153 6.42 -10.92 4.38
CA SER A 153 7.62 -11.61 4.83
C SER A 153 8.03 -12.79 3.93
N ASP A 154 7.07 -13.48 3.33
CA ASP A 154 7.34 -14.51 2.32
C ASP A 154 8.01 -13.90 1.09
N GLY A 155 7.51 -12.78 0.60
CA GLY A 155 8.11 -12.04 -0.51
C GLY A 155 9.55 -11.59 -0.20
N VAL A 156 9.78 -11.05 1.00
CA VAL A 156 11.14 -10.69 1.47
C VAL A 156 12.06 -11.91 1.44
N SER A 157 11.61 -13.04 1.99
CA SER A 157 12.38 -14.29 2.03
C SER A 157 12.73 -14.80 0.63
N LYS A 158 11.79 -14.71 -0.32
CA LYS A 158 12.01 -15.07 -1.73
C LYS A 158 13.08 -14.21 -2.38
N ILE A 159 13.04 -12.88 -2.19
CA ILE A 159 14.04 -11.97 -2.74
C ILE A 159 15.40 -12.20 -2.10
N ILE A 160 15.48 -12.38 -0.78
CA ILE A 160 16.71 -12.73 -0.09
C ILE A 160 17.31 -14.02 -0.69
N ALA A 161 16.50 -15.06 -0.85
CA ALA A 161 16.97 -16.33 -1.42
C ALA A 161 17.47 -16.17 -2.86
N ALA A 162 16.76 -15.40 -3.69
CA ALA A 162 17.11 -15.16 -5.08
C ALA A 162 18.39 -14.33 -5.25
N THR A 163 18.72 -13.46 -4.29
CA THR A 163 19.88 -12.55 -4.36
C THR A 163 21.11 -13.08 -3.63
N LYS A 164 21.04 -14.24 -2.96
CA LYS A 164 22.21 -14.87 -2.35
C LYS A 164 23.25 -15.26 -3.39
N SER A 165 24.52 -14.99 -3.11
CA SER A 165 25.65 -15.31 -3.97
C SER A 165 26.91 -15.51 -3.13
N PRO A 166 28.00 -16.06 -3.69
CA PRO A 166 29.26 -16.21 -2.96
C PRO A 166 29.82 -14.91 -2.37
N TRP A 167 29.54 -13.78 -3.02
CA TRP A 167 30.00 -12.45 -2.60
C TRP A 167 28.91 -11.64 -1.88
N LYS A 168 27.67 -12.18 -1.78
CA LYS A 168 26.55 -11.61 -1.02
C LYS A 168 25.77 -12.73 -0.34
N THR A 169 26.37 -13.34 0.66
CA THR A 169 25.87 -14.53 1.33
C THR A 169 24.54 -14.33 2.03
N GLU A 170 24.27 -13.12 2.53
CA GLU A 170 23.04 -12.77 3.21
C GLU A 170 21.88 -12.48 2.24
N GLY A 171 22.16 -12.32 0.95
CA GLY A 171 21.19 -11.82 -0.01
C GLY A 171 20.83 -10.37 0.25
N CYS A 172 19.82 -9.84 -0.45
CA CYS A 172 19.37 -8.47 -0.25
C CYS A 172 17.97 -8.25 -0.78
N ALA A 173 17.07 -7.74 0.07
CA ALA A 173 15.67 -7.49 -0.27
C ALA A 173 15.25 -6.03 -0.08
N PHE A 174 16.19 -5.10 0.01
CA PHE A 174 15.92 -3.68 0.20
C PHE A 174 16.64 -2.83 -0.84
N ALA A 175 17.49 -1.91 -0.46
CA ALA A 175 18.14 -0.94 -1.33
C ALA A 175 19.35 -1.52 -2.12
N CYS A 176 19.20 -2.72 -2.65
CA CYS A 176 20.24 -3.38 -3.43
C CYS A 176 20.12 -2.97 -4.90
N HIS A 177 20.54 -1.77 -5.17
CA HIS A 177 20.48 -1.25 -6.53
C HIS A 177 21.54 -1.89 -7.43
N ALA A 178 21.17 -2.17 -8.67
CA ALA A 178 22.12 -2.41 -9.72
C ALA A 178 22.88 -1.10 -9.98
N GLN A 179 24.17 -1.06 -9.65
CA GLN A 179 24.92 0.19 -9.68
C GLN A 179 25.18 0.72 -11.09
N MET A 180 25.15 -0.16 -12.08
CA MET A 180 25.33 0.20 -13.50
C MET A 180 24.34 -0.59 -14.36
N PRO A 181 23.08 -0.21 -14.38
CA PRO A 181 22.05 -0.94 -15.12
C PRO A 181 22.21 -0.89 -16.65
N LYS A 182 23.26 -0.28 -17.16
CA LYS A 182 23.66 -0.33 -18.58
C LYS A 182 24.26 -1.66 -19.00
N GLN A 183 24.68 -2.44 -18.03
CA GLN A 183 25.15 -3.78 -18.29
C GLN A 183 23.94 -4.68 -18.50
N ASP A 184 24.07 -5.58 -19.44
CA ASP A 184 22.94 -6.37 -19.89
C ASP A 184 22.57 -7.52 -18.97
N SER A 185 23.35 -7.78 -17.93
CA SER A 185 23.13 -8.92 -17.04
C SER A 185 22.93 -8.54 -15.59
N ILE A 186 21.99 -9.21 -14.99
CA ILE A 186 21.72 -9.18 -13.56
C ILE A 186 21.90 -10.58 -13.00
N TYR A 187 22.68 -10.68 -11.92
CA TYR A 187 22.96 -11.94 -11.25
C TYR A 187 21.93 -12.21 -10.15
N ILE A 188 21.23 -13.34 -10.25
CA ILE A 188 20.24 -13.81 -9.27
C ILE A 188 20.35 -15.32 -9.07
N ARG A 189 19.64 -15.87 -8.10
CA ARG A 189 19.48 -17.32 -7.94
C ARG A 189 18.05 -17.75 -8.20
N ASP A 190 17.88 -18.90 -8.84
CA ASP A 190 16.55 -19.50 -9.01
C ASP A 190 16.10 -20.26 -7.73
N THR A 191 14.90 -20.81 -7.77
CA THR A 191 14.33 -21.59 -6.66
C THR A 191 15.14 -22.83 -6.29
N LEU A 192 15.96 -23.33 -7.21
CA LEU A 192 16.87 -24.45 -7.00
C LEU A 192 18.28 -24.00 -6.61
N GLN A 193 18.45 -22.71 -6.26
CA GLN A 193 19.73 -22.10 -5.92
C GLN A 193 20.76 -22.12 -7.06
N ARG A 194 20.32 -22.31 -8.30
CA ARG A 194 21.17 -22.18 -9.48
C ARG A 194 21.34 -20.71 -9.84
N HIS A 195 22.51 -20.35 -10.30
CA HIS A 195 22.78 -19.00 -10.73
C HIS A 195 22.05 -18.70 -12.05
N ILE A 196 21.40 -17.55 -12.10
CA ILE A 196 20.77 -17.03 -13.31
C ILE A 196 21.42 -15.69 -13.63
N LEU A 197 21.86 -15.55 -14.87
CA LEU A 197 22.19 -14.27 -15.45
C LEU A 197 21.03 -13.82 -16.31
N LEU A 198 20.62 -12.61 -16.10
CA LEU A 198 19.53 -11.99 -16.81
C LEU A 198 20.08 -10.91 -17.71
N SER A 199 20.04 -11.10 -19.00
CA SER A 199 20.30 -10.03 -19.95
C SER A 199 19.04 -9.19 -20.12
N THR A 200 19.14 -7.92 -19.80
CA THR A 200 17.96 -7.05 -19.72
C THR A 200 18.03 -5.93 -20.76
N GLY A 201 17.08 -5.93 -21.68
CA GLY A 201 16.82 -4.77 -22.53
C GLY A 201 16.05 -3.65 -21.81
N TYR A 202 15.77 -3.78 -20.53
CA TYR A 202 14.94 -2.83 -19.79
C TYR A 202 15.52 -1.43 -19.74
N TYR A 203 16.84 -1.35 -19.85
CA TYR A 203 17.55 -0.10 -19.70
C TYR A 203 17.30 0.88 -20.84
N THR A 204 17.22 0.39 -22.06
CA THR A 204 17.01 1.24 -23.24
C THR A 204 15.59 1.77 -23.38
N ALA A 205 14.62 1.04 -22.85
CA ALA A 205 13.20 1.34 -23.04
C ALA A 205 12.47 1.74 -21.74
N GLY A 206 13.12 1.67 -20.58
CA GLY A 206 12.43 1.84 -19.29
C GLY A 206 11.43 0.72 -19.00
N SER A 207 11.53 -0.40 -19.72
CA SER A 207 10.64 -1.56 -19.62
C SER A 207 11.47 -2.80 -19.35
N ALA A 208 11.09 -3.57 -18.33
CA ALA A 208 11.70 -4.85 -17.99
C ALA A 208 11.27 -6.00 -18.91
N THR A 209 10.56 -5.72 -20.00
CA THR A 209 9.85 -6.75 -20.77
C THR A 209 10.73 -7.56 -21.72
N ASN A 210 11.99 -7.21 -21.92
CA ASN A 210 12.89 -7.88 -22.87
C ASN A 210 14.06 -8.57 -22.19
N SER A 211 13.80 -9.31 -21.13
CA SER A 211 14.84 -10.03 -20.42
C SER A 211 15.10 -11.38 -21.06
N VAL A 212 16.37 -11.66 -21.36
CA VAL A 212 16.83 -12.98 -21.80
C VAL A 212 17.52 -13.64 -20.62
N PHE A 213 17.08 -14.85 -20.27
CA PHE A 213 17.64 -15.58 -19.14
C PHE A 213 18.79 -16.48 -19.61
N TYR A 214 19.91 -16.38 -18.91
CA TYR A 214 20.98 -17.35 -19.01
C TYR A 214 21.03 -18.13 -17.71
N ARG A 215 20.95 -19.45 -17.80
CA ARG A 215 21.16 -20.32 -16.65
C ARG A 215 22.59 -20.88 -16.70
N TRP A 216 23.19 -20.98 -15.56
CA TRP A 216 24.54 -21.42 -15.41
C TRP A 216 24.58 -22.65 -14.49
N ASP A 217 25.23 -23.72 -15.01
CA ASP A 217 25.59 -24.86 -14.18
C ASP A 217 26.96 -24.58 -13.53
N SER A 218 26.92 -24.37 -12.20
CA SER A 218 28.13 -24.06 -11.42
C SER A 218 29.18 -25.19 -11.41
N SER A 219 28.79 -26.44 -11.71
CA SER A 219 29.72 -27.57 -11.75
C SER A 219 30.52 -27.61 -13.05
N ALA A 220 29.93 -27.15 -14.15
CA ALA A 220 30.52 -27.18 -15.48
C ALA A 220 30.90 -25.80 -16.03
N ASN A 221 30.53 -24.73 -15.35
CA ASN A 221 30.69 -23.32 -15.80
C ASN A 221 30.10 -23.04 -17.18
N LEU A 222 29.05 -23.79 -17.57
CA LEU A 222 28.38 -23.65 -18.86
C LEU A 222 27.12 -22.81 -18.73
N VAL A 223 26.85 -22.03 -19.77
CA VAL A 223 25.68 -21.12 -19.82
C VAL A 223 24.60 -21.72 -20.72
N TYR A 224 23.38 -21.74 -20.20
CA TYR A 224 22.19 -22.24 -20.88
C TYR A 224 21.23 -21.11 -21.15
N ASP A 225 20.47 -21.20 -22.23
CA ASP A 225 19.37 -20.25 -22.51
C ASP A 225 18.15 -20.48 -21.59
N SER A 226 17.14 -19.64 -21.73
CA SER A 226 15.89 -19.73 -20.97
C SER A 226 15.12 -21.05 -21.19
N SER A 227 15.36 -21.72 -22.31
CA SER A 227 14.77 -23.01 -22.67
C SER A 227 15.56 -24.21 -22.13
N GLY A 228 16.72 -23.97 -21.50
CA GLY A 228 17.59 -25.01 -20.96
C GLY A 228 18.55 -25.59 -21.99
N ASN A 229 18.70 -24.98 -23.16
CA ASN A 229 19.68 -25.41 -24.15
C ASN A 229 21.04 -24.77 -23.89
N LEU A 230 22.12 -25.54 -24.09
CA LEU A 230 23.46 -25.00 -23.98
C LEU A 230 23.68 -23.88 -25.03
N MET A 231 24.10 -22.72 -24.57
CA MET A 231 24.42 -21.61 -25.48
C MET A 231 25.69 -21.93 -26.24
N THR A 232 25.51 -22.30 -27.49
CA THR A 232 26.62 -22.63 -28.41
C THR A 232 26.27 -22.24 -29.82
N SER A 233 27.26 -21.89 -30.61
CA SER A 233 27.10 -21.68 -32.04
C SER A 233 28.32 -22.18 -32.79
N THR A 234 28.12 -22.64 -34.02
CA THR A 234 29.19 -23.12 -34.89
C THR A 234 29.19 -22.30 -36.17
N SER A 235 30.39 -21.86 -36.56
CA SER A 235 30.59 -21.20 -37.82
C SER A 235 31.74 -21.88 -38.57
N THR A 236 31.67 -21.86 -39.90
CA THR A 236 32.71 -22.45 -40.76
C THR A 236 33.21 -21.38 -41.74
N SER A 237 34.50 -21.23 -41.80
CA SER A 237 35.14 -20.38 -42.79
C SER A 237 36.06 -21.23 -43.67
N VAL A 238 36.14 -20.88 -44.93
CA VAL A 238 36.98 -21.58 -45.93
C VAL A 238 37.89 -20.56 -46.57
N SER A 239 39.18 -20.89 -46.58
CA SER A 239 40.22 -20.08 -47.22
C SER A 239 40.94 -20.92 -48.27
N GLY A 240 41.15 -20.37 -49.43
CA GLY A 240 41.73 -21.04 -50.57
C GLY A 240 40.69 -21.50 -51.61
N PRO A 241 41.04 -22.31 -52.60
CA PRO A 241 42.36 -22.99 -52.73
C PRO A 241 43.51 -22.05 -53.11
N THR A 242 44.68 -22.25 -52.45
CA THR A 242 45.91 -21.61 -52.82
C THR A 242 46.77 -22.64 -53.56
N ARG A 243 47.15 -22.33 -54.82
CA ARG A 243 47.95 -23.25 -55.64
C ARG A 243 49.43 -22.99 -55.44
N THR A 244 50.17 -24.05 -55.16
CA THR A 244 51.63 -24.07 -55.17
C THR A 244 52.11 -25.19 -56.09
N THR A 245 53.33 -25.08 -56.56
CA THR A 245 53.94 -26.10 -57.37
C THR A 245 55.05 -26.80 -56.58
N SER A 246 55.10 -28.13 -56.61
CA SER A 246 56.12 -28.93 -55.91
C SER A 246 56.73 -29.95 -56.86
N GLY A 247 57.99 -30.23 -56.68
CA GLY A 247 58.76 -31.14 -57.55
C GLY A 247 59.26 -30.47 -58.82
N SER A 248 59.98 -31.22 -59.66
CA SER A 248 60.52 -30.76 -60.91
C SER A 248 60.41 -31.85 -61.99
N GLY A 249 60.44 -31.45 -63.27
CA GLY A 249 60.33 -32.36 -64.38
C GLY A 249 59.03 -33.18 -64.39
N SER A 250 59.13 -34.47 -64.69
CA SER A 250 57.98 -35.40 -64.76
C SER A 250 57.31 -35.63 -63.40
N ASN A 251 57.93 -35.24 -62.28
CA ASN A 251 57.39 -35.36 -60.92
C ASN A 251 56.77 -34.07 -60.44
N GLN A 252 56.58 -33.06 -61.27
CA GLN A 252 55.96 -31.78 -60.90
C GLN A 252 54.46 -31.96 -60.63
N LYS A 253 53.99 -31.38 -59.55
CA LYS A 253 52.62 -31.44 -59.13
C LYS A 253 52.09 -30.04 -58.74
N TYR A 254 50.89 -29.76 -59.11
CA TYR A 254 50.10 -28.63 -58.48
C TYR A 254 49.57 -29.13 -57.17
N ILE A 255 49.74 -28.33 -56.13
CA ILE A 255 49.13 -28.57 -54.78
C ILE A 255 48.16 -27.43 -54.53
N ASP A 256 46.89 -27.76 -54.58
CA ASP A 256 45.84 -26.87 -54.21
C ASP A 256 45.55 -27.08 -52.72
N THR A 257 45.74 -26.02 -51.90
CA THR A 257 45.59 -26.09 -50.46
C THR A 257 44.35 -25.28 -50.09
N THR A 258 43.39 -25.94 -49.46
CA THR A 258 42.19 -25.31 -48.88
C THR A 258 42.24 -25.49 -47.36
N VAL A 259 41.98 -24.42 -46.61
CA VAL A 259 41.87 -24.48 -45.16
C VAL A 259 40.43 -24.21 -44.78
N THR A 260 39.79 -25.19 -44.18
CA THR A 260 38.45 -25.06 -43.60
C THR A 260 38.60 -24.92 -42.08
N THR A 261 38.15 -23.81 -41.51
CA THR A 261 38.19 -23.59 -40.06
C THR A 261 36.79 -23.67 -39.52
N VAL A 262 36.56 -24.61 -38.62
CA VAL A 262 35.32 -24.71 -37.84
C VAL A 262 35.57 -24.02 -36.52
N SER A 263 34.75 -22.99 -36.22
CA SER A 263 34.78 -22.25 -34.96
C SER A 263 33.55 -22.56 -34.15
N VAL A 264 33.74 -23.11 -32.96
CA VAL A 264 32.68 -23.35 -31.98
C VAL A 264 32.75 -22.27 -30.91
N THR A 265 31.66 -21.56 -30.74
CA THR A 265 31.48 -20.58 -29.67
C THR A 265 30.76 -21.23 -28.51
N THR A 266 31.27 -21.09 -27.31
CA THR A 266 30.63 -21.47 -26.06
C THR A 266 30.69 -20.30 -25.08
N TYR A 267 29.79 -20.29 -24.11
CA TYR A 267 29.78 -19.28 -23.05
C TYR A 267 30.08 -19.96 -21.73
N THR A 268 30.99 -19.36 -20.96
CA THR A 268 31.38 -19.83 -19.63
C THR A 268 31.23 -18.73 -18.62
N VAL A 269 30.98 -19.07 -17.37
CA VAL A 269 30.85 -18.09 -16.27
C VAL A 269 32.01 -18.29 -15.30
N THR A 270 32.58 -17.18 -14.86
CA THR A 270 33.45 -17.16 -13.69
C THR A 270 32.79 -16.41 -12.58
N ASP A 271 32.53 -17.10 -11.47
CA ASP A 271 32.02 -16.49 -10.26
C ASP A 271 33.16 -15.83 -9.46
N SER A 272 32.83 -14.80 -8.73
CA SER A 272 33.80 -14.05 -7.93
C SER A 272 33.29 -13.91 -6.49
N THR A 273 34.19 -13.98 -5.53
CA THR A 273 33.89 -13.70 -4.12
C THR A 273 33.79 -12.20 -3.81
N SER A 274 34.23 -11.35 -4.73
CA SER A 274 34.33 -9.90 -4.54
C SER A 274 33.45 -9.08 -5.46
N GLY A 275 32.66 -9.73 -6.33
CA GLY A 275 31.80 -9.03 -7.28
C GLY A 275 30.90 -9.97 -8.07
N PRO A 276 30.09 -9.44 -8.98
CA PRO A 276 29.20 -10.24 -9.79
C PRO A 276 29.95 -11.17 -10.74
N ALA A 277 29.29 -12.27 -11.12
CA ALA A 277 29.82 -13.22 -12.07
C ALA A 277 30.07 -12.59 -13.46
N THR A 278 31.09 -13.02 -14.12
CA THR A 278 31.46 -12.57 -15.48
C THR A 278 31.22 -13.69 -16.47
N VAL A 279 30.49 -13.40 -17.54
CA VAL A 279 30.28 -14.30 -18.67
C VAL A 279 31.36 -14.06 -19.71
N TYR A 280 32.04 -15.12 -20.11
CA TYR A 280 33.06 -15.11 -21.16
C TYR A 280 32.52 -15.82 -22.39
N LYS A 281 32.72 -15.21 -23.56
CA LYS A 281 32.57 -15.85 -24.86
C LYS A 281 33.87 -16.52 -25.19
N LYS A 282 33.89 -17.86 -25.30
CA LYS A 282 35.05 -18.65 -25.70
C LYS A 282 34.80 -19.15 -27.11
N VAL A 283 35.72 -18.82 -28.03
CA VAL A 283 35.69 -19.31 -29.40
C VAL A 283 36.86 -20.30 -29.58
N THR A 284 36.53 -21.53 -29.92
CA THR A 284 37.51 -22.57 -30.23
C THR A 284 37.49 -22.85 -31.72
N SER A 285 38.58 -22.55 -32.41
CA SER A 285 38.74 -22.69 -33.86
C SER A 285 39.62 -23.86 -34.18
N THR A 286 39.11 -24.78 -34.98
CA THR A 286 39.83 -25.98 -35.43
C THR A 286 40.05 -25.92 -36.94
N PRO A 287 41.26 -25.66 -37.42
CA PRO A 287 41.54 -25.64 -38.86
C PRO A 287 41.72 -27.06 -39.39
N THR A 288 41.19 -27.34 -40.55
CA THR A 288 41.40 -28.55 -41.31
C THR A 288 41.96 -28.17 -42.67
N THR A 289 43.16 -28.63 -42.95
CA THR A 289 43.84 -28.36 -44.20
C THR A 289 43.66 -29.53 -45.17
N THR A 290 43.06 -29.26 -46.31
CA THR A 290 42.92 -30.22 -47.43
C THR A 290 43.87 -29.84 -48.56
N LYS A 291 44.75 -30.73 -48.93
CA LYS A 291 45.66 -30.58 -50.05
C LYS A 291 45.29 -31.55 -51.16
N VAL A 292 44.99 -31.00 -52.33
CA VAL A 292 44.81 -31.79 -53.55
C VAL A 292 46.05 -31.68 -54.42
N SER A 293 46.71 -32.79 -54.59
CA SER A 293 47.95 -32.88 -55.37
C SER A 293 47.64 -33.49 -56.73
N THR A 294 47.83 -32.70 -57.81
CA THR A 294 47.54 -33.08 -59.19
C THR A 294 48.79 -33.05 -59.99
N PRO A 295 49.25 -34.19 -60.64
CA PRO A 295 50.42 -34.22 -61.51
C PRO A 295 50.25 -33.25 -62.70
N VAL A 296 51.29 -32.47 -63.01
CA VAL A 296 51.26 -31.55 -64.16
C VAL A 296 51.22 -32.29 -65.46
N SER A 297 51.81 -33.51 -65.48
CA SER A 297 51.83 -34.41 -66.63
C SER A 297 50.52 -35.16 -66.91
N GLY A 298 49.46 -34.87 -66.11
CA GLY A 298 48.20 -35.58 -66.17
C GLY A 298 48.19 -36.85 -65.33
N GLY A 299 46.98 -37.24 -64.85
CA GLY A 299 46.81 -38.41 -63.98
C GLY A 299 45.85 -38.09 -62.82
N SER A 300 45.61 -39.08 -61.96
CA SER A 300 44.70 -38.98 -60.82
C SER A 300 45.26 -38.05 -59.73
N SER A 301 44.44 -37.20 -59.20
CA SER A 301 44.76 -36.36 -58.07
C SER A 301 44.71 -37.13 -56.75
N THR A 302 45.59 -36.79 -55.83
CA THR A 302 45.60 -37.34 -54.47
C THR A 302 45.18 -36.28 -53.49
N THR A 303 44.21 -36.60 -52.63
CA THR A 303 43.74 -35.70 -51.58
C THR A 303 44.28 -36.12 -50.21
N THR A 304 44.84 -35.18 -49.47
CA THR A 304 45.29 -35.38 -48.09
C THR A 304 44.64 -34.37 -47.22
N THR A 305 44.01 -34.82 -46.14
CA THR A 305 43.34 -33.95 -45.14
C THR A 305 44.10 -34.08 -43.82
N THR A 306 44.39 -32.93 -43.22
CA THR A 306 45.09 -32.86 -41.92
C THR A 306 44.33 -31.90 -41.04
N THR A 307 43.91 -32.37 -39.87
CA THR A 307 43.29 -31.52 -38.85
C THR A 307 44.37 -30.88 -37.98
N GLY A 308 44.37 -29.57 -37.88
CA GLY A 308 45.31 -28.82 -37.06
C GLY A 308 44.90 -28.78 -35.59
N THR A 309 45.77 -28.27 -34.77
CA THR A 309 45.51 -28.09 -33.34
C THR A 309 44.45 -27.01 -33.12
N PRO A 310 43.40 -27.27 -32.32
CA PRO A 310 42.45 -26.26 -31.98
C PRO A 310 43.10 -25.10 -31.22
N THR A 311 42.69 -23.87 -31.55
CA THR A 311 43.05 -22.65 -30.82
C THR A 311 41.83 -22.07 -30.17
N SER A 312 41.97 -21.56 -28.93
CA SER A 312 40.86 -20.93 -28.20
C SER A 312 41.18 -19.49 -27.84
N THR A 313 40.20 -18.62 -28.01
CA THR A 313 40.25 -17.24 -27.52
C THR A 313 39.05 -17.01 -26.59
N SER A 314 39.27 -16.26 -25.50
CA SER A 314 38.20 -15.86 -24.60
C SER A 314 38.11 -14.32 -24.52
N SER A 315 36.92 -13.79 -24.53
CA SER A 315 36.65 -12.38 -24.33
C SER A 315 35.48 -12.22 -23.36
N VAL A 316 35.46 -11.13 -22.62
CA VAL A 316 34.28 -10.78 -21.79
C VAL A 316 33.10 -10.59 -22.72
N TYR A 317 32.06 -11.34 -22.47
CA TYR A 317 30.77 -11.22 -23.16
C TYR A 317 29.86 -10.32 -22.37
N ASP A 318 29.79 -10.52 -21.06
CA ASP A 318 28.93 -9.80 -20.17
C ASP A 318 29.50 -9.77 -18.75
N THR A 319 29.23 -8.69 -18.03
CA THR A 319 29.59 -8.55 -16.63
C THR A 319 28.28 -8.40 -15.86
N GLY A 320 27.93 -9.44 -15.11
CA GLY A 320 26.70 -9.43 -14.35
C GLY A 320 26.73 -8.42 -13.20
N TYR A 321 25.60 -7.85 -12.94
CA TYR A 321 25.34 -7.06 -11.74
C TYR A 321 24.34 -7.79 -10.85
N TRP A 322 24.34 -7.49 -9.56
CA TRP A 322 23.24 -7.98 -8.74
C TRP A 322 21.93 -7.32 -9.17
N ALA A 323 20.86 -8.06 -9.01
CA ALA A 323 19.52 -7.53 -9.31
C ALA A 323 19.23 -6.32 -8.43
N ASP A 324 18.72 -5.26 -9.04
CA ASP A 324 18.02 -4.24 -8.31
C ASP A 324 16.84 -4.87 -7.57
N GLY A 325 16.76 -4.67 -6.24
CA GLY A 325 15.75 -5.33 -5.41
C GLY A 325 14.33 -4.94 -5.80
N TYR A 326 14.12 -3.71 -6.23
CA TYR A 326 12.81 -3.23 -6.69
C TYR A 326 12.42 -3.89 -8.01
N TRP A 327 13.34 -3.91 -8.98
CA TRP A 327 13.13 -4.56 -10.27
C TRP A 327 12.87 -6.05 -10.12
N LEU A 328 13.65 -6.74 -9.30
CA LEU A 328 13.51 -8.18 -9.08
C LEU A 328 12.16 -8.50 -8.42
N THR A 329 11.73 -7.69 -7.45
CA THR A 329 10.46 -7.88 -6.77
C THR A 329 9.30 -7.77 -7.75
N HIS A 330 9.31 -6.76 -8.60
CA HIS A 330 8.29 -6.57 -9.63
C HIS A 330 8.26 -7.70 -10.67
N ASN A 331 9.42 -8.20 -11.06
CA ASN A 331 9.54 -9.19 -12.13
C ASN A 331 9.63 -10.64 -11.63
N TYR A 332 9.52 -10.88 -10.33
CA TYR A 332 9.74 -12.19 -9.73
C TYR A 332 8.84 -13.28 -10.35
N GLY A 333 7.57 -12.98 -10.53
CA GLY A 333 6.62 -13.91 -11.15
C GLY A 333 6.94 -14.24 -12.61
N ALA A 334 7.45 -13.27 -13.37
CA ALA A 334 7.88 -13.50 -14.75
C ALA A 334 9.13 -14.39 -14.82
N ILE A 335 10.01 -14.30 -13.83
CA ILE A 335 11.27 -15.06 -13.76
C ILE A 335 11.04 -16.49 -13.24
N TYR A 336 10.24 -16.62 -12.17
CA TYR A 336 10.10 -17.87 -11.41
C TYR A 336 8.76 -18.58 -11.63
N GLY A 337 7.87 -18.00 -12.41
CA GLY A 337 6.55 -18.52 -12.72
C GLY A 337 5.41 -17.78 -12.00
N SER A 338 4.25 -17.71 -12.65
CA SER A 338 3.11 -16.89 -12.21
C SER A 338 2.61 -17.16 -10.79
N PRO A 339 2.56 -18.40 -10.25
CA PRO A 339 2.15 -18.59 -8.86
C PRO A 339 3.11 -18.00 -7.83
N SER A 340 4.33 -17.66 -8.25
CA SER A 340 5.40 -17.16 -7.38
C SER A 340 5.51 -15.64 -7.39
N SER A 341 4.61 -14.92 -8.08
CA SER A 341 4.64 -13.45 -8.08
C SER A 341 4.61 -12.89 -6.65
N ILE A 342 5.33 -11.80 -6.47
CA ILE A 342 5.41 -11.10 -5.19
C ILE A 342 4.48 -9.89 -5.26
N THR A 343 3.63 -9.75 -4.26
CA THR A 343 2.80 -8.55 -4.11
C THR A 343 3.69 -7.38 -3.67
N LEU A 344 3.62 -6.28 -4.39
CA LEU A 344 4.32 -5.05 -4.04
C LEU A 344 3.50 -4.25 -3.03
N ARG A 345 4.15 -3.47 -2.19
CA ARG A 345 3.46 -2.50 -1.31
C ARG A 345 2.60 -1.54 -2.13
N LYS A 346 3.09 -1.10 -3.27
CA LYS A 346 2.34 -0.26 -4.22
C LYS A 346 1.03 -0.91 -4.66
N ASP A 347 1.05 -2.20 -5.01
CA ASP A 347 -0.15 -2.91 -5.47
C ASP A 347 -1.21 -2.95 -4.38
N ASP A 348 -0.81 -3.21 -3.14
CA ASP A 348 -1.71 -3.22 -2.00
C ASP A 348 -2.29 -1.84 -1.70
N VAL A 349 -1.47 -0.78 -1.79
CA VAL A 349 -1.92 0.61 -1.61
C VAL A 349 -2.94 1.01 -2.68
N VAL A 350 -2.64 0.71 -3.94
CA VAL A 350 -3.54 1.02 -5.07
C VAL A 350 -4.85 0.22 -4.97
N SER A 351 -4.77 -1.05 -4.56
CA SER A 351 -5.94 -1.88 -4.29
C SER A 351 -6.77 -1.32 -3.13
N ALA A 352 -6.14 -0.92 -2.03
CA ALA A 352 -6.81 -0.33 -0.88
C ALA A 352 -7.51 0.99 -1.23
N ALA A 353 -6.85 1.87 -1.99
CA ALA A 353 -7.45 3.11 -2.48
C ALA A 353 -8.67 2.83 -3.38
N SER A 354 -8.58 1.82 -4.25
CA SER A 354 -9.70 1.39 -5.10
C SER A 354 -10.90 0.92 -4.28
N GLN A 355 -10.67 0.19 -3.18
CA GLN A 355 -11.72 -0.33 -2.31
C GLN A 355 -12.25 0.71 -1.31
N LEU A 356 -11.48 1.76 -1.03
CA LEU A 356 -11.94 2.85 -0.16
C LEU A 356 -13.09 3.63 -0.78
N ILE A 357 -13.10 3.82 -2.11
CA ILE A 357 -14.14 4.60 -2.79
C ILE A 357 -15.54 4.00 -2.59
N PRO A 358 -15.82 2.73 -2.93
CA PRO A 358 -17.14 2.15 -2.69
C PRO A 358 -17.48 2.06 -1.19
N PHE A 359 -16.49 1.87 -0.32
CA PHE A 359 -16.70 1.91 1.13
C PHE A 359 -17.16 3.31 1.58
N ALA A 360 -16.50 4.37 1.14
CA ALA A 360 -16.88 5.74 1.43
C ALA A 360 -18.25 6.10 0.83
N ALA A 361 -18.56 5.63 -0.38
CA ALA A 361 -19.85 5.83 -1.03
C ALA A 361 -21.00 5.18 -0.23
N ASN A 362 -20.79 3.98 0.27
CA ASN A 362 -21.76 3.29 1.12
C ASN A 362 -21.99 4.06 2.43
N GLN A 363 -20.93 4.53 3.08
CA GLN A 363 -21.02 5.36 4.28
C GLN A 363 -21.75 6.68 4.00
N ALA A 364 -21.40 7.36 2.90
CA ALA A 364 -22.06 8.61 2.52
C ALA A 364 -23.55 8.42 2.29
N SER A 365 -23.94 7.35 1.60
CA SER A 365 -25.33 6.98 1.37
C SER A 365 -26.07 6.67 2.68
N GLN A 366 -25.45 5.90 3.56
CA GLN A 366 -26.05 5.52 4.86
C GLN A 366 -26.33 6.74 5.75
N TYR A 367 -25.47 7.74 5.72
CA TYR A 367 -25.58 8.94 6.54
C TYR A 367 -26.20 10.13 5.80
N HIS A 368 -26.57 9.95 4.53
CA HIS A 368 -27.12 11.02 3.68
C HIS A 368 -26.23 12.26 3.61
N VAL A 369 -24.95 12.06 3.46
CA VAL A 369 -23.92 13.10 3.33
C VAL A 369 -23.20 12.99 2.00
N THR A 370 -22.46 14.03 1.64
CA THR A 370 -21.63 14.05 0.44
C THR A 370 -20.15 13.85 0.84
N TYR A 371 -19.53 12.85 0.24
CA TYR A 371 -18.09 12.69 0.28
C TYR A 371 -17.53 12.86 -1.13
N GLN A 372 -16.44 13.61 -1.24
CA GLN A 372 -15.69 13.76 -2.48
C GLN A 372 -14.25 13.27 -2.27
N ALA A 373 -13.69 12.64 -3.29
CA ALA A 373 -12.33 12.11 -3.25
C ALA A 373 -11.47 12.72 -4.36
N GLN A 374 -10.22 13.04 -4.02
CA GLN A 374 -9.18 13.38 -4.97
C GLN A 374 -7.91 12.60 -4.64
N MET A 375 -7.25 12.06 -5.67
CA MET A 375 -6.07 11.23 -5.50
C MET A 375 -4.86 11.88 -6.13
N PHE A 376 -3.73 11.67 -5.47
CA PHE A 376 -2.41 12.13 -5.88
C PHE A 376 -1.43 10.99 -5.69
N SER A 377 -0.43 10.92 -6.55
CA SER A 377 0.81 10.20 -6.25
C SER A 377 1.92 11.20 -5.98
N PHE A 378 2.88 10.82 -5.17
CA PHE A 378 4.07 11.64 -4.95
C PHE A 378 5.32 10.77 -4.95
N ASP A 379 6.45 11.40 -5.29
CA ASP A 379 7.71 10.75 -5.46
C ASP A 379 8.85 11.77 -5.28
N TRP A 380 9.47 12.22 -6.35
CA TRP A 380 10.57 13.18 -6.38
C TRP A 380 10.37 14.24 -7.47
N THR A 381 11.02 15.38 -7.27
CA THR A 381 10.98 16.47 -8.25
C THR A 381 11.97 16.19 -9.38
N ARG A 382 11.47 15.83 -10.54
CA ARG A 382 12.28 15.56 -11.74
C ARG A 382 12.92 16.84 -12.24
N SER A 383 14.16 16.76 -12.77
CA SER A 383 14.84 17.89 -13.39
C SER A 383 13.96 18.49 -14.51
N GLY A 384 13.72 19.79 -14.42
CA GLY A 384 12.76 20.48 -15.27
C GLY A 384 11.30 20.28 -14.87
N GLY A 385 11.01 19.45 -13.87
CA GLY A 385 9.69 19.27 -13.28
C GLY A 385 9.42 20.29 -12.17
N SER A 386 8.17 20.66 -12.00
CA SER A 386 7.76 21.68 -11.03
C SER A 386 7.25 21.09 -9.70
N SER A 387 7.02 19.79 -9.63
CA SER A 387 6.36 19.19 -8.47
C SER A 387 6.69 17.70 -8.32
N PRO A 388 6.91 17.22 -7.09
CA PRO A 388 6.97 15.79 -6.80
C PRO A 388 5.58 15.13 -6.78
N VAL A 389 4.52 15.93 -6.85
CA VAL A 389 3.13 15.46 -6.76
C VAL A 389 2.48 15.47 -8.12
N LYS A 390 1.83 14.36 -8.47
CA LYS A 390 0.99 14.21 -9.66
C LYS A 390 -0.47 14.06 -9.23
N THR A 391 -1.34 14.91 -9.76
CA THR A 391 -2.80 14.76 -9.61
C THR A 391 -3.27 13.62 -10.50
N LEU A 392 -4.00 12.66 -9.93
CA LEU A 392 -4.47 11.47 -10.62
C LEU A 392 -5.90 11.62 -11.15
N ASN A 393 -6.74 12.36 -10.42
CA ASN A 393 -8.12 12.68 -10.83
C ASN A 393 -8.56 14.01 -10.26
N SER A 394 -9.65 14.55 -10.78
CA SER A 394 -10.33 15.71 -10.20
C SER A 394 -11.05 15.34 -8.91
N LEU A 395 -11.33 16.32 -8.05
CA LEU A 395 -12.18 16.11 -6.88
C LEU A 395 -13.58 15.69 -7.35
N THR A 396 -13.95 14.46 -7.04
CA THR A 396 -15.15 13.79 -7.58
C THR A 396 -15.97 13.21 -6.44
N ASN A 397 -17.31 13.30 -6.51
CA ASN A 397 -18.19 12.65 -5.55
C ASN A 397 -17.96 11.12 -5.60
N VAL A 398 -17.81 10.50 -4.43
CA VAL A 398 -17.56 9.05 -4.34
C VAL A 398 -18.70 8.21 -4.94
N ALA A 399 -19.91 8.75 -5.02
CA ALA A 399 -21.04 8.10 -5.66
C ALA A 399 -20.96 8.12 -7.20
N ASP A 400 -20.17 9.02 -7.78
CA ASP A 400 -20.02 9.19 -9.23
C ASP A 400 -18.90 8.31 -9.82
N TYR A 401 -18.13 7.63 -8.97
CA TYR A 401 -17.18 6.61 -9.44
C TYR A 401 -17.96 5.38 -9.92
N GLY A 402 -17.81 5.04 -11.18
CA GLY A 402 -18.52 3.90 -11.78
C GLY A 402 -18.20 2.56 -11.10
N SER A 403 -19.11 1.62 -11.21
CA SER A 403 -18.87 0.25 -10.75
C SER A 403 -17.68 -0.35 -11.50
N GLY A 404 -16.70 -0.86 -10.76
CA GLY A 404 -15.46 -1.38 -11.33
C GLY A 404 -14.35 -0.34 -11.54
N TRP A 405 -14.55 0.90 -11.08
CA TRP A 405 -13.44 1.85 -11.05
C TRP A 405 -12.28 1.33 -10.19
N SER A 406 -11.07 1.56 -10.67
CA SER A 406 -9.85 1.15 -9.97
C SER A 406 -8.80 2.25 -10.05
N ALA A 407 -8.13 2.52 -8.94
CA ALA A 407 -7.00 3.45 -8.88
C ALA A 407 -5.85 3.01 -9.80
N THR A 408 -5.73 1.72 -10.11
CA THR A 408 -4.72 1.16 -11.03
C THR A 408 -4.76 1.84 -12.40
N SER A 409 -5.93 2.24 -12.88
CA SER A 409 -6.08 2.87 -14.20
C SER A 409 -5.46 4.27 -14.28
N VAL A 410 -5.28 4.94 -13.16
CA VAL A 410 -4.78 6.31 -13.07
C VAL A 410 -3.44 6.42 -12.36
N PHE A 411 -3.03 5.36 -11.65
CA PHE A 411 -1.78 5.37 -10.92
C PHE A 411 -0.58 5.33 -11.89
N PRO A 412 0.53 6.05 -11.59
CA PRO A 412 1.68 6.06 -12.49
C PRO A 412 2.37 4.69 -12.56
N ALA A 413 3.10 4.48 -13.65
CA ALA A 413 3.99 3.34 -13.79
C ALA A 413 5.06 3.32 -12.68
N ASP A 414 5.64 2.15 -12.48
CA ASP A 414 6.72 1.97 -11.51
C ASP A 414 7.89 2.91 -11.81
N ASP A 415 8.42 3.50 -10.74
CA ASP A 415 9.58 4.38 -10.82
C ASP A 415 10.78 3.69 -10.15
N TYR A 416 11.67 3.16 -10.97
CA TYR A 416 12.89 2.51 -10.49
C TYR A 416 13.99 3.55 -10.29
N TRP A 417 14.86 3.32 -9.31
CA TRP A 417 15.92 4.25 -8.95
C TRP A 417 16.83 4.66 -10.12
N TRP A 418 17.16 3.75 -11.05
CA TRP A 418 17.98 4.07 -12.22
C TRP A 418 17.31 5.06 -13.18
N GLN A 419 15.99 5.17 -13.16
CA GLN A 419 15.27 6.20 -13.93
C GLN A 419 15.50 7.58 -13.33
N ASN A 420 15.60 7.66 -12.01
CA ASN A 420 15.90 8.88 -11.27
C ASN A 420 17.36 9.29 -11.44
N SER A 421 18.25 8.32 -11.47
CA SER A 421 19.71 8.54 -11.54
C SER A 421 20.25 8.80 -12.94
N GLN A 422 19.41 8.73 -13.98
CA GLN A 422 19.87 8.89 -15.36
C GLN A 422 20.02 10.35 -15.79
N PRO A 423 21.20 10.76 -16.30
CA PRO A 423 21.41 12.10 -16.83
C PRO A 423 20.43 12.45 -17.97
N THR A 424 20.07 11.46 -18.81
CA THR A 424 19.11 11.62 -19.91
C THR A 424 17.69 11.91 -19.47
N LYS A 425 17.36 11.61 -18.21
CA LYS A 425 16.07 11.93 -17.61
C LYS A 425 16.17 13.13 -16.65
N GLY A 426 17.29 13.83 -16.68
CA GLY A 426 17.49 15.05 -15.95
C GLY A 426 17.89 14.85 -14.49
N ALA A 427 18.17 13.63 -14.06
CA ALA A 427 18.70 13.37 -12.73
C ALA A 427 20.23 13.30 -12.78
N SER A 428 20.88 13.99 -11.88
CA SER A 428 22.34 14.03 -11.75
C SER A 428 22.82 12.94 -10.81
N ASN A 429 22.53 11.69 -11.11
CA ASN A 429 23.00 10.54 -10.33
C ASN A 429 22.63 10.61 -8.84
N ASN A 430 21.40 11.01 -8.55
CA ASN A 430 20.84 10.91 -7.22
C ASN A 430 19.51 10.15 -7.33
N ASP A 431 19.35 9.14 -6.55
CA ASP A 431 18.15 8.32 -6.41
C ASP A 431 17.22 8.88 -5.33
N GLN A 432 17.24 10.20 -5.13
CA GLN A 432 16.38 10.87 -4.16
C GLN A 432 14.93 10.60 -4.50
N SER A 433 14.23 10.02 -3.55
CA SER A 433 12.84 9.66 -3.72
C SER A 433 12.17 9.50 -2.37
N THR A 434 11.05 10.13 -2.25
CA THR A 434 10.16 10.49 -1.17
C THR A 434 10.45 11.91 -0.67
N GLU A 435 10.14 12.89 -1.52
CA GLU A 435 10.18 14.30 -1.15
C GLU A 435 8.94 14.71 -0.32
N MET A 436 8.83 14.17 0.87
CA MET A 436 7.68 14.37 1.77
C MET A 436 7.43 15.86 2.08
N THR A 437 8.47 16.64 2.33
CA THR A 437 8.34 18.07 2.66
C THR A 437 7.77 18.88 1.50
N ASN A 438 8.24 18.60 0.28
CA ASN A 438 7.72 19.24 -0.91
C ASN A 438 6.29 18.77 -1.21
N MET A 439 6.00 17.48 -1.04
CA MET A 439 4.65 16.95 -1.15
C MET A 439 3.70 17.68 -0.18
N LEU A 440 4.04 17.79 1.09
CA LEU A 440 3.22 18.52 2.08
C LEU A 440 3.02 19.99 1.70
N THR A 441 4.05 20.63 1.12
CA THR A 441 3.95 22.00 0.63
C THR A 441 2.94 22.12 -0.53
N VAL A 442 2.97 21.19 -1.46
CA VAL A 442 2.01 21.14 -2.58
C VAL A 442 0.60 20.90 -2.04
N MET A 443 0.41 19.92 -1.15
CA MET A 443 -0.90 19.61 -0.58
C MET A 443 -1.47 20.79 0.21
N LYS A 444 -0.65 21.48 1.00
CA LYS A 444 -1.04 22.72 1.70
C LYS A 444 -1.60 23.77 0.73
N ASN A 445 -0.99 23.91 -0.43
CA ASN A 445 -1.39 24.91 -1.43
C ASN A 445 -2.60 24.45 -2.25
N THR A 446 -2.73 23.16 -2.50
CA THR A 446 -3.80 22.56 -3.31
C THR A 446 -5.11 22.45 -2.54
N ILE A 447 -5.06 21.98 -1.28
CA ILE A 447 -6.27 21.75 -0.50
C ILE A 447 -6.79 23.09 0.06
N PRO A 448 -8.04 23.48 -0.23
CA PRO A 448 -8.63 24.68 0.34
C PRO A 448 -8.85 24.56 1.85
N THR A 449 -9.05 25.69 2.52
CA THR A 449 -9.40 25.72 3.94
C THR A 449 -10.65 24.89 4.21
N ALA A 450 -10.62 24.11 5.28
CA ALA A 450 -11.74 23.29 5.70
C ALA A 450 -12.90 24.16 6.24
N GLY A 451 -14.11 23.72 5.98
CA GLY A 451 -15.32 24.28 6.56
C GLY A 451 -15.89 23.39 7.67
N THR A 452 -17.13 23.66 8.06
CA THR A 452 -17.83 22.90 9.10
C THR A 452 -18.36 21.55 8.59
N GLY A 453 -18.53 21.40 7.26
CA GLY A 453 -19.18 20.24 6.67
C GLY A 453 -20.68 20.15 6.89
N ALA A 454 -21.30 21.17 7.51
CA ALA A 454 -22.75 21.23 7.65
C ALA A 454 -23.43 21.32 6.27
N PRO A 455 -24.70 20.93 6.13
CA PRO A 455 -25.46 21.10 4.90
C PRO A 455 -25.39 22.54 4.39
N GLY A 456 -24.96 22.73 3.13
CA GLY A 456 -24.80 24.05 2.53
C GLY A 456 -23.52 24.80 2.92
N ALA A 457 -22.72 24.29 3.84
CA ALA A 457 -21.43 24.86 4.21
C ALA A 457 -20.28 24.18 3.45
N THR A 458 -19.09 24.81 3.47
CA THR A 458 -17.88 24.21 2.95
C THR A 458 -17.60 22.88 3.66
N PRO A 459 -17.34 21.79 2.92
CA PRO A 459 -16.99 20.49 3.50
C PRO A 459 -15.76 20.53 4.40
N GLN A 460 -15.69 19.62 5.34
CA GLN A 460 -14.45 19.33 6.05
C GLN A 460 -13.42 18.73 5.10
N LYS A 461 -12.14 18.85 5.46
CA LYS A 461 -11.04 18.37 4.63
C LYS A 461 -10.19 17.38 5.42
N ILE A 462 -9.90 16.24 4.81
CA ILE A 462 -9.01 15.22 5.38
C ILE A 462 -7.95 14.90 4.34
N LEU A 463 -6.69 15.02 4.71
CA LEU A 463 -5.55 14.55 3.92
C LEU A 463 -5.11 13.19 4.46
N PHE A 464 -5.25 12.16 3.65
CA PHE A 464 -4.67 10.85 3.89
C PHE A 464 -3.31 10.78 3.21
N ILE A 465 -2.28 10.43 3.97
CA ILE A 465 -0.92 10.17 3.45
C ILE A 465 -0.68 8.68 3.59
N ILE A 466 -0.31 8.03 2.50
CA ILE A 466 0.00 6.60 2.47
C ILE A 466 1.44 6.46 2.01
N SER A 467 2.33 6.06 2.91
CA SER A 467 3.78 6.03 2.67
C SER A 467 4.49 5.12 3.67
N ASP A 468 5.70 4.70 3.35
CA ASP A 468 6.63 4.10 4.28
C ASP A 468 7.36 5.13 5.18
N GLY A 469 7.14 6.43 4.93
CA GLY A 469 7.47 7.53 5.84
C GLY A 469 8.94 7.90 5.94
N MET A 470 9.83 7.19 5.25
CA MET A 470 11.25 7.54 5.23
C MET A 470 11.47 8.63 4.17
N LEU A 471 11.99 9.77 4.59
CA LEU A 471 12.31 10.87 3.69
C LEU A 471 13.62 10.61 2.98
N ASP A 472 13.66 10.93 1.71
CA ASP A 472 14.84 10.95 0.88
C ASP A 472 14.75 12.15 -0.06
N GLN A 473 15.25 13.28 0.38
CA GLN A 473 14.94 14.57 -0.24
C GLN A 473 16.13 15.54 -0.26
N PRO A 474 16.12 16.54 -1.14
CA PRO A 474 17.11 17.59 -1.14
C PRO A 474 17.16 18.35 0.19
N ASN A 475 18.37 18.72 0.64
CA ASN A 475 18.59 19.46 1.86
C ASN A 475 19.75 20.45 1.71
N GLY A 476 19.47 21.70 1.34
CA GLY A 476 20.43 22.78 1.31
C GLY A 476 21.69 22.54 0.47
N GLY A 477 21.56 21.90 -0.70
CA GLY A 477 22.66 21.51 -1.57
C GLY A 477 23.22 20.10 -1.32
N GLY A 478 22.70 19.40 -0.31
CA GLY A 478 22.94 18.00 -0.02
C GLY A 478 21.66 17.17 -0.10
N ARG A 479 21.71 15.98 0.49
CA ARG A 479 20.60 15.01 0.60
C ARG A 479 20.29 14.77 2.07
N TYR A 480 19.04 14.67 2.42
CA TYR A 480 18.59 14.18 3.72
C TYR A 480 17.89 12.84 3.53
N PHE A 481 18.31 11.89 4.30
CA PHE A 481 17.69 10.57 4.40
C PHE A 481 17.35 10.28 5.86
N GLY A 482 16.11 9.89 6.14
CA GLY A 482 15.68 9.60 7.51
C GLY A 482 14.22 9.96 7.82
N PRO A 483 13.80 9.87 9.09
CA PRO A 483 12.47 10.22 9.54
C PRO A 483 12.17 11.72 9.41
N MET A 484 10.91 12.11 9.56
CA MET A 484 10.51 13.53 9.55
C MET A 484 11.19 14.32 10.66
N ARG A 485 11.78 15.46 10.29
CA ARG A 485 12.43 16.41 11.22
C ARG A 485 11.47 17.53 11.64
N SER A 486 11.86 18.30 12.63
CA SER A 486 11.10 19.48 13.09
C SER A 486 10.79 20.46 11.96
N SER A 487 11.72 20.64 10.99
CA SER A 487 11.52 21.49 9.80
C SER A 487 10.37 20.96 8.91
N ASP A 488 10.27 19.65 8.77
CA ASP A 488 9.29 19.00 7.93
C ASP A 488 7.90 19.11 8.59
N LEU A 489 7.82 19.02 9.92
CA LEU A 489 6.59 19.17 10.71
C LEU A 489 5.95 20.56 10.61
N THR A 490 6.71 21.57 10.20
CA THR A 490 6.17 22.92 9.96
C THR A 490 5.07 22.91 8.92
N GLN A 491 5.19 22.10 7.87
CA GLN A 491 4.16 21.98 6.84
C GLN A 491 2.91 21.24 7.37
N CYS A 492 3.08 20.22 8.19
CA CYS A 492 1.97 19.55 8.86
C CYS A 492 1.18 20.52 9.74
N THR A 493 1.88 21.36 10.52
CA THR A 493 1.27 22.41 11.35
C THR A 493 0.49 23.42 10.50
N ALA A 494 1.07 23.85 9.38
CA ALA A 494 0.42 24.80 8.46
C ALA A 494 -0.83 24.19 7.78
N ILE A 495 -0.82 22.91 7.45
CA ILE A 495 -2.01 22.20 6.93
C ILE A 495 -3.09 22.13 8.01
N LYS A 496 -2.73 21.72 9.22
CA LYS A 496 -3.65 21.66 10.36
C LYS A 496 -4.26 23.02 10.70
N ALA A 497 -3.50 24.10 10.57
CA ALA A 497 -3.99 25.48 10.77
C ALA A 497 -5.08 25.90 9.77
N LYS A 498 -5.18 25.26 8.60
CA LYS A 498 -6.30 25.42 7.65
C LYS A 498 -7.55 24.60 8.04
N GLY A 499 -7.57 23.97 9.21
CA GLY A 499 -8.63 23.07 9.66
C GLY A 499 -8.59 21.68 9.00
N ILE A 500 -7.60 21.39 8.18
CA ILE A 500 -7.44 20.11 7.48
C ILE A 500 -6.93 19.07 8.47
N LYS A 501 -7.61 17.92 8.55
CA LYS A 501 -7.12 16.78 9.33
C LYS A 501 -6.09 16.00 8.51
N ILE A 502 -5.00 15.57 9.15
CA ILE A 502 -4.00 14.69 8.55
C ILE A 502 -4.14 13.31 9.18
N ALA A 503 -4.38 12.31 8.35
CA ALA A 503 -4.43 10.90 8.73
C ALA A 503 -3.38 10.13 7.91
N ILE A 504 -2.60 9.27 8.54
CA ILE A 504 -1.46 8.62 7.91
C ILE A 504 -1.60 7.11 7.99
N LEU A 505 -1.51 6.44 6.84
CA LEU A 505 -1.32 5.00 6.75
C LEU A 505 0.18 4.75 6.54
N TYR A 506 0.80 4.21 7.55
CA TYR A 506 2.23 3.91 7.56
C TYR A 506 2.46 2.46 7.14
N THR A 507 2.99 2.25 5.94
CA THR A 507 3.44 0.94 5.46
C THR A 507 4.86 0.70 5.97
N GLN A 508 4.98 0.09 7.14
CA GLN A 508 6.24 -0.06 7.86
C GLN A 508 7.30 -0.78 7.01
N TYR A 509 8.53 -0.28 7.06
CA TYR A 509 9.68 -1.04 6.58
C TYR A 509 9.80 -2.34 7.35
N LEU A 510 10.09 -3.42 6.62
CA LEU A 510 10.37 -4.72 7.22
C LEU A 510 11.85 -4.76 7.63
N PRO A 511 12.20 -4.67 8.92
CA PRO A 511 13.60 -4.58 9.35
C PRO A 511 14.45 -5.76 8.88
N GLU A 512 13.83 -6.93 8.70
CA GLU A 512 14.48 -8.12 8.15
C GLU A 512 14.97 -7.94 6.71
N SER A 513 14.37 -7.04 5.94
CA SER A 513 14.81 -6.78 4.56
C SER A 513 16.16 -6.06 4.48
N LEU A 514 16.60 -5.42 5.56
CA LEU A 514 17.80 -4.60 5.61
C LEU A 514 19.08 -5.41 5.85
N ALA A 515 18.99 -6.67 6.26
CA ALA A 515 20.11 -7.45 6.79
C ALA A 515 21.28 -7.61 5.81
N GLY A 516 21.00 -7.72 4.51
CA GLY A 516 22.02 -8.00 3.49
C GLY A 516 22.69 -6.78 2.86
N ASP A 517 22.36 -5.56 3.32
CA ASP A 517 22.86 -4.34 2.69
C ASP A 517 23.53 -3.39 3.70
N SER A 518 24.81 -3.13 3.52
CA SER A 518 25.60 -2.31 4.44
C SER A 518 25.16 -0.83 4.45
N TRP A 519 24.70 -0.31 3.30
CA TRP A 519 24.17 1.03 3.22
C TRP A 519 22.86 1.15 4.01
N SER A 520 21.94 0.22 3.84
CA SER A 520 20.68 0.15 4.59
C SER A 520 20.92 -0.01 6.08
N GLN A 521 21.90 -0.84 6.47
CA GLN A 521 22.30 -1.00 7.87
C GLN A 521 22.84 0.30 8.49
N SER A 522 23.51 1.13 7.70
CA SER A 522 24.07 2.39 8.18
C SER A 522 23.08 3.55 8.16
N ASN A 523 22.13 3.55 7.22
CA ASN A 523 21.29 4.72 6.93
C ASN A 523 19.80 4.52 7.22
N VAL A 524 19.32 3.29 7.32
CA VAL A 524 17.89 2.98 7.55
C VAL A 524 17.68 2.30 8.90
N ALA A 525 18.43 1.23 9.16
CA ALA A 525 18.27 0.43 10.36
C ALA A 525 18.35 1.24 11.68
N PRO A 526 19.18 2.28 11.82
CA PRO A 526 19.23 3.07 13.05
C PRO A 526 17.92 3.77 13.44
N PHE A 527 17.01 3.94 12.48
CA PHE A 527 15.70 4.58 12.69
C PHE A 527 14.57 3.59 12.95
N LEU A 528 14.84 2.29 12.86
CA LEU A 528 13.86 1.22 12.99
C LEU A 528 14.20 0.31 14.17
N PRO A 529 13.20 -0.37 14.76
CA PRO A 529 13.46 -1.38 15.80
C PRO A 529 14.19 -2.59 15.20
N ALA A 530 14.76 -3.42 16.07
CA ALA A 530 15.40 -4.67 15.64
C ALA A 530 14.40 -5.59 14.92
N PRO A 531 14.85 -6.31 13.87
CA PRO A 531 14.01 -7.29 13.19
C PRO A 531 13.65 -8.46 14.13
N PRO A 532 12.56 -9.17 13.82
CA PRO A 532 12.22 -10.39 14.57
C PRO A 532 13.26 -11.49 14.36
N SER A 533 13.41 -12.39 15.36
CA SER A 533 14.23 -13.60 15.18
C SER A 533 13.69 -14.42 13.99
N PRO A 534 14.55 -15.03 13.14
CA PRO A 534 15.99 -15.27 13.33
C PRO A 534 16.93 -14.21 12.74
N TYR A 535 16.44 -13.07 12.31
CA TYR A 535 17.26 -12.07 11.65
C TYR A 535 18.16 -11.32 12.65
N PRO A 536 19.41 -10.98 12.27
CA PRO A 536 20.32 -10.25 13.15
C PRO A 536 19.84 -8.82 13.37
N ALA A 537 20.02 -8.31 14.57
CA ALA A 537 19.64 -6.93 14.90
C ALA A 537 20.44 -5.89 14.09
N GLY A 538 21.67 -6.18 13.70
CA GLY A 538 22.52 -5.26 12.96
C GLY A 538 22.67 -3.92 13.67
N ASN A 539 22.50 -2.82 12.93
CA ASN A 539 22.55 -1.46 13.46
C ASN A 539 21.17 -0.90 13.86
N ALA A 540 20.21 -1.77 14.15
CA ALA A 540 18.85 -1.36 14.51
C ALA A 540 18.82 -0.39 15.69
N GLY A 541 17.91 0.57 15.63
CA GLY A 541 17.63 1.51 16.71
C GLY A 541 16.81 0.88 17.84
N SER A 542 16.56 1.66 18.89
CA SER A 542 15.77 1.21 20.04
C SER A 542 14.25 1.36 19.83
N SER A 543 13.84 2.11 18.81
CA SER A 543 12.42 2.42 18.53
C SER A 543 12.22 2.80 17.07
N ASP A 544 10.97 2.78 16.63
CA ASP A 544 10.56 3.24 15.31
C ASP A 544 10.48 4.78 15.29
N GLN A 545 11.55 5.42 14.86
CA GLN A 545 11.62 6.88 14.75
C GLN A 545 10.83 7.40 13.54
N VAL A 546 10.61 6.58 12.52
CA VAL A 546 9.77 6.92 11.37
C VAL A 546 8.33 7.07 11.82
N LEU A 547 7.82 6.09 12.56
CA LEU A 547 6.49 6.16 13.17
C LEU A 547 6.34 7.38 14.07
N ALA A 548 7.32 7.68 14.90
CA ALA A 548 7.28 8.83 15.80
C ALA A 548 7.19 10.17 15.03
N GLY A 549 7.93 10.29 13.93
CA GLY A 549 7.85 11.46 13.03
C GLY A 549 6.46 11.60 12.40
N LEU A 550 5.90 10.50 11.89
CA LEU A 550 4.57 10.47 11.28
C LEU A 550 3.48 10.80 12.31
N GLN A 551 3.56 10.26 13.53
CA GLN A 551 2.65 10.58 14.63
C GLN A 551 2.65 12.08 14.99
N SER A 552 3.82 12.72 14.93
CA SER A 552 3.95 14.16 15.17
C SER A 552 3.30 15.00 14.06
N CYS A 553 3.29 14.52 12.82
CA CYS A 553 2.62 15.15 11.69
C CYS A 553 1.11 14.97 11.73
N ALA A 554 0.63 13.81 12.08
CA ALA A 554 -0.79 13.46 12.06
C ALA A 554 -1.62 14.37 12.97
N SER A 555 -2.92 14.45 12.71
CA SER A 555 -3.89 15.08 13.60
C SER A 555 -4.21 14.15 14.78
N THR A 556 -4.56 14.74 15.91
CA THR A 556 -5.06 13.99 17.05
C THR A 556 -6.47 13.48 16.77
N GLY A 557 -6.70 12.21 16.98
CA GLY A 557 -7.99 11.56 16.86
C GLY A 557 -8.86 11.74 18.11
N ILE A 558 -10.10 11.26 18.03
CA ILE A 558 -11.12 11.35 19.09
C ILE A 558 -10.64 10.76 20.44
N ASN A 559 -9.84 9.72 20.38
CA ASN A 559 -9.30 9.04 21.57
C ASN A 559 -8.04 9.68 22.14
N GLY A 560 -7.65 10.85 21.62
CA GLY A 560 -6.41 11.53 22.00
C GLY A 560 -5.14 10.99 21.34
N SER A 561 -5.22 9.89 20.56
CA SER A 561 -4.09 9.33 19.84
C SER A 561 -3.92 9.98 18.45
N PRO A 562 -2.71 10.04 17.89
CA PRO A 562 -2.51 10.47 16.52
C PRO A 562 -3.29 9.60 15.53
N LEU A 563 -3.82 10.21 14.47
CA LEU A 563 -4.49 9.52 13.36
C LEU A 563 -3.43 8.81 12.48
N VAL A 564 -2.79 7.81 13.03
CA VAL A 564 -1.81 6.96 12.34
C VAL A 564 -2.23 5.52 12.48
N GLN A 565 -2.30 4.82 11.37
CA GLN A 565 -2.49 3.37 11.31
C GLN A 565 -1.24 2.74 10.71
N THR A 566 -0.57 1.88 11.46
CA THR A 566 0.59 1.11 10.98
C THR A 566 0.12 -0.17 10.34
N VAL A 567 0.72 -0.49 9.20
CA VAL A 567 0.56 -1.76 8.48
C VAL A 567 1.93 -2.43 8.41
N THR A 568 2.03 -3.61 8.94
CA THR A 568 3.22 -4.46 8.92
C THR A 568 3.10 -5.53 7.82
N ALA A 569 4.10 -6.42 7.73
CA ALA A 569 4.03 -7.55 6.81
C ALA A 569 2.77 -8.41 7.09
N ASN A 570 2.12 -8.80 6.01
CA ASN A 570 0.92 -9.65 6.01
C ASN A 570 -0.35 -8.99 6.60
N ASP A 571 -0.32 -7.73 7.00
CA ASP A 571 -1.52 -7.00 7.39
C ASP A 571 -2.39 -6.65 6.16
N ASN A 572 -3.69 -6.56 6.39
CA ASN A 572 -4.62 -6.14 5.33
C ASN A 572 -4.67 -4.62 5.23
N ILE A 573 -3.94 -4.06 4.26
CA ILE A 573 -3.88 -2.61 4.00
C ILE A 573 -5.27 -2.01 3.77
N THR A 574 -6.16 -2.71 3.06
CA THR A 574 -7.53 -2.23 2.80
C THR A 574 -8.31 -2.04 4.10
N THR A 575 -8.28 -3.04 4.97
CA THR A 575 -8.97 -2.95 6.27
C THR A 575 -8.37 -1.82 7.13
N ALA A 576 -7.06 -1.70 7.14
CA ALA A 576 -6.37 -0.64 7.88
C ALA A 576 -6.75 0.77 7.37
N LEU A 577 -6.81 0.97 6.05
CA LEU A 577 -7.22 2.23 5.44
C LEU A 577 -8.70 2.56 5.72
N GLN A 578 -9.59 1.59 5.66
CA GLN A 578 -11.01 1.76 6.00
C GLN A 578 -11.22 2.09 7.48
N GLN A 579 -10.45 1.48 8.37
CA GLN A 579 -10.48 1.81 9.80
C GLN A 579 -9.96 3.22 10.07
N LEU A 580 -8.84 3.59 9.44
CA LEU A 580 -8.27 4.93 9.54
C LEU A 580 -9.26 5.98 9.01
N PHE A 581 -9.91 5.71 7.87
CA PHE A 581 -10.94 6.56 7.29
C PHE A 581 -12.10 6.74 8.27
N SER A 582 -12.63 5.65 8.83
CA SER A 582 -13.73 5.69 9.80
C SER A 582 -13.37 6.48 11.06
N THR A 583 -12.14 6.30 11.57
CA THR A 583 -11.64 7.03 12.75
C THR A 583 -11.45 8.53 12.44
N ALA A 584 -10.95 8.86 11.26
CA ALA A 584 -10.78 10.24 10.83
C ALA A 584 -12.14 10.94 10.66
N LEU A 585 -13.15 10.25 10.13
CA LEU A 585 -14.52 10.76 10.04
C LEU A 585 -15.14 10.97 11.44
N GLN A 586 -14.95 10.05 12.37
CA GLN A 586 -15.42 10.21 13.75
C GLN A 586 -14.75 11.40 14.42
N THR A 587 -13.45 11.58 14.20
CA THR A 587 -12.70 12.75 14.68
C THR A 587 -13.25 14.05 14.08
N ALA A 588 -13.63 14.03 12.81
CA ALA A 588 -14.23 15.16 12.14
C ALA A 588 -15.63 15.52 12.73
N ARG A 589 -16.38 14.54 13.28
CA ARG A 589 -17.66 14.76 13.94
C ARG A 589 -17.55 15.42 15.32
N LEU A 590 -16.46 15.17 16.01
CA LEU A 590 -16.33 15.47 17.45
C LEU A 590 -15.38 16.63 17.78
N VAL A 591 -14.89 17.34 16.78
CA VAL A 591 -14.18 18.61 17.00
C VAL A 591 -15.23 19.66 17.37
N GLN A 592 -15.72 19.55 18.61
CA GLN A 592 -16.64 20.48 19.24
C GLN A 592 -15.96 21.14 20.42
#